data_62629ebd255e215d3316e6198ffdfd86
#
_entry.id   62629ebd255e215d3316e6198ffdfd86
#
_cell.length_a   1.000
_cell.length_b   1.000
_cell.length_c   1.000
_cell.angle_alpha   90.00
_cell.angle_beta   90.00
_cell.angle_gamma   90.00
#
_symmetry.space_group_name_H-M   'P 1'
#
loop_
_entity.id
_entity.type
_entity.pdbx_description
1 polymer ?
#
loop_
_entity_poly.entity_id
_entity_poly.type
_entity_poly.pdbx_seq_one_letter_code
_entity_poly.pdbx_strand_id
1 'polypeptide(L)'
;MFNGVRCLFCFNYCTPAFQHGGMGKKWNRLSPGYSARLGAGSSALSRTSSFSSAAAGKAGGAPPLPQVSEADKTLPIYTWPHKKKPRVCILGGGFGGLYTALRLESLLWPEDKKPQVLLVDQSERFVFKPMLYELLSGEVDEWEIAPRFSELLANTGVEFLQDRVKLLHPFDHWGMNGHKQSSCGGTVLLESGLLIEYDWLVLALGAEAKLDVVRGALEFALPFSTLEDACRVDEKLKTLERTKFGKDSFIRVAVVGCGYSGVELAATISERLQDRGIVQAINVESTICPTAPTGNREAALKVLSSRKVQLLLGYFVRCIQRVRDVEASGDATVIREGKDIAKHNSEKYVLELQPAEKGLKSQNLEADLVLWTVGSRPLLPELEPCDKPHELPLNARGQAETDETLRVKGHPRIFALGDSASLRDSTGKLLPATAQVAFQQADFAGWNLWAAINHRPLLPFRFQNLGEMMTLGRNDAAISPSFVDGLTLEGPVGHAARKLAYLIRLPTEEHRFKVGLSWFAKSAVDSVALLQSTLTKVLSGT
;
A
#
# COMPACT_ATOMS: atom_id res chain seq x y z
N MET A 1 19.15 5.84 -33.89
CA MET A 1 19.19 5.29 -32.49
C MET A 1 18.73 6.28 -31.41
N PHE A 2 18.33 7.50 -31.72
CA PHE A 2 17.93 8.50 -30.69
C PHE A 2 16.42 8.64 -30.47
N ASN A 3 15.58 7.97 -31.24
CA ASN A 3 14.12 8.08 -31.10
C ASN A 3 13.49 7.08 -30.09
N GLY A 4 14.22 6.07 -29.63
CA GLY A 4 13.72 5.08 -28.65
C GLY A 4 13.80 5.54 -27.19
N VAL A 5 14.72 6.46 -26.88
CA VAL A 5 14.95 6.95 -25.50
C VAL A 5 13.87 7.95 -25.04
N ARG A 6 13.20 8.61 -25.99
CA ARG A 6 12.09 9.52 -25.66
C ARG A 6 10.85 8.83 -25.08
N CYS A 7 10.64 7.53 -25.37
CA CYS A 7 9.48 6.78 -24.85
C CYS A 7 9.58 6.36 -23.38
N LEU A 8 10.81 6.20 -22.83
CA LEU A 8 11.02 5.86 -21.42
C LEU A 8 10.80 7.05 -20.45
N PHE A 9 10.93 8.27 -20.95
CA PHE A 9 11.01 9.47 -20.11
C PHE A 9 9.93 10.53 -20.39
N CYS A 10 9.18 10.42 -21.48
CA CYS A 10 8.19 11.40 -21.88
C CYS A 10 6.75 10.93 -21.61
N PHE A 11 6.33 10.93 -20.37
CA PHE A 11 4.96 11.34 -20.06
C PHE A 11 4.98 12.86 -19.79
N ASN A 12 5.30 13.61 -20.84
CA ASN A 12 4.92 15.01 -20.91
C ASN A 12 3.41 15.06 -21.14
N TYR A 13 2.72 15.78 -20.29
CA TYR A 13 1.41 16.38 -20.45
C TYR A 13 0.89 16.38 -21.90
N CYS A 14 0.38 15.23 -22.39
CA CYS A 14 -0.45 15.22 -23.57
C CYS A 14 -1.85 15.67 -23.16
N THR A 15 -2.08 16.96 -23.21
CA THR A 15 -3.42 17.48 -23.47
C THR A 15 -3.85 16.90 -24.82
N PRO A 16 -5.03 16.25 -24.92
CA PRO A 16 -5.56 15.88 -26.23
C PRO A 16 -5.82 17.18 -27.00
N ALA A 17 -5.05 17.39 -28.05
CA ALA A 17 -5.32 18.44 -29.03
C ALA A 17 -6.64 18.12 -29.71
N PHE A 18 -7.67 18.91 -29.42
CA PHE A 18 -8.92 18.94 -30.17
C PHE A 18 -8.62 19.49 -31.58
N GLN A 19 -8.51 18.60 -32.56
CA GLN A 19 -8.66 19.00 -33.96
C GLN A 19 -10.14 19.23 -34.24
N HIS A 20 -10.49 20.47 -34.50
CA HIS A 20 -11.75 20.85 -35.11
C HIS A 20 -11.79 20.30 -36.55
N GLY A 21 -12.56 19.26 -36.78
CA GLY A 21 -12.94 18.76 -38.09
C GLY A 21 -14.44 18.59 -38.11
N GLY A 22 -15.14 19.55 -38.70
CA GLY A 22 -16.56 19.44 -38.95
C GLY A 22 -16.82 18.49 -40.12
N MET A 23 -17.80 17.60 -39.96
CA MET A 23 -18.69 17.13 -41.03
C MET A 23 -19.87 16.39 -40.41
N GLY A 24 -21.07 16.91 -40.68
CA GLY A 24 -22.32 16.31 -40.32
C GLY A 24 -22.62 15.03 -41.10
N LYS A 25 -23.19 14.07 -40.41
CA LYS A 25 -24.06 13.05 -41.02
C LYS A 25 -25.14 12.65 -40.04
N LYS A 26 -26.37 12.83 -40.53
CA LYS A 26 -27.64 12.38 -39.94
C LYS A 26 -27.62 10.87 -39.72
N TRP A 27 -28.07 10.42 -38.58
CA TRP A 27 -28.53 9.05 -38.38
C TRP A 27 -29.98 9.03 -37.95
N ASN A 28 -30.74 8.26 -38.72
CA ASN A 28 -32.16 8.03 -38.58
C ASN A 28 -32.48 7.11 -37.40
N ARG A 29 -33.66 7.39 -36.82
CA ARG A 29 -34.38 6.53 -35.89
C ARG A 29 -34.68 5.16 -36.51
N LEU A 30 -34.58 4.13 -35.70
CA LEU A 30 -35.38 2.91 -35.78
C LEU A 30 -35.54 2.35 -34.37
N SER A 31 -36.77 2.43 -33.86
CA SER A 31 -37.30 1.54 -32.82
C SER A 31 -37.88 0.29 -33.49
N PRO A 32 -37.90 -0.85 -32.81
CA PRO A 32 -39.20 -1.42 -32.52
C PRO A 32 -39.31 -1.97 -31.09
N GLY A 33 -40.52 -1.81 -30.57
CA GLY A 33 -40.98 -2.35 -29.33
C GLY A 33 -41.31 -3.84 -29.39
N TYR A 34 -41.35 -4.44 -28.22
CA TYR A 34 -42.11 -5.67 -27.95
C TYR A 34 -42.77 -5.57 -26.57
N SER A 35 -44.07 -5.67 -26.60
CA SER A 35 -44.97 -5.86 -25.46
C SER A 35 -45.32 -7.33 -25.32
N ALA A 36 -45.46 -7.82 -24.09
CA ALA A 36 -46.36 -8.89 -23.64
C ALA A 36 -46.22 -9.05 -22.13
N ARG A 37 -47.19 -8.62 -21.38
CA ARG A 37 -48.43 -9.21 -20.85
C ARG A 37 -48.25 -10.38 -19.89
N LEU A 38 -48.61 -10.09 -18.64
CA LEU A 38 -49.59 -10.71 -17.72
C LEU A 38 -49.24 -12.10 -17.11
N GLY A 39 -49.40 -12.14 -15.80
CA GLY A 39 -49.66 -13.32 -15.00
C GLY A 39 -49.87 -12.98 -13.52
N ALA A 40 -51.11 -12.86 -13.10
CA ALA A 40 -51.58 -12.57 -11.76
C ALA A 40 -51.72 -13.87 -10.92
N GLY A 41 -51.75 -13.73 -9.59
CA GLY A 41 -52.18 -14.76 -8.64
C GLY A 41 -51.62 -14.47 -7.24
N SER A 42 -52.28 -13.79 -6.44
CA SER A 42 -53.31 -13.87 -5.42
C SER A 42 -53.03 -14.80 -4.24
N SER A 43 -53.27 -14.20 -3.09
CA SER A 43 -53.90 -14.62 -1.80
C SER A 43 -52.93 -14.98 -0.69
N ALA A 44 -52.79 -14.15 0.32
CA ALA A 44 -53.62 -13.96 1.52
C ALA A 44 -53.46 -15.10 2.55
N LEU A 45 -53.02 -14.77 3.74
CA LEU A 45 -53.80 -14.97 4.98
C LEU A 45 -53.04 -14.45 6.22
N SER A 46 -53.72 -13.59 6.89
CA SER A 46 -53.50 -13.06 8.23
C SER A 46 -53.56 -14.12 9.33
N ARG A 47 -52.85 -13.90 10.43
CA ARG A 47 -53.41 -14.20 11.78
C ARG A 47 -52.70 -13.34 12.85
N THR A 48 -53.52 -12.49 13.43
CA THR A 48 -53.39 -11.84 14.73
C THR A 48 -53.53 -12.81 15.86
N SER A 49 -52.76 -12.65 16.95
CA SER A 49 -53.24 -12.99 18.28
C SER A 49 -52.63 -12.06 19.34
N SER A 50 -53.51 -11.22 19.83
CA SER A 50 -53.44 -10.47 21.05
C SER A 50 -53.59 -11.35 22.27
N PHE A 51 -52.81 -11.14 23.32
CA PHE A 51 -53.21 -11.46 24.70
C PHE A 51 -52.82 -10.33 25.65
N SER A 52 -53.83 -9.76 26.27
CA SER A 52 -53.77 -8.84 27.41
C SER A 52 -53.98 -9.66 28.72
N SER A 53 -53.40 -9.26 29.80
CA SER A 53 -54.02 -8.90 31.10
C SER A 53 -52.97 -8.88 32.21
N ALA A 54 -52.85 -7.81 32.81
CA ALA A 54 -53.13 -7.25 34.11
C ALA A 54 -52.93 -8.20 35.34
N ALA A 55 -52.06 -7.73 36.25
CA ALA A 55 -52.39 -7.63 37.67
C ALA A 55 -51.31 -6.89 38.48
N ALA A 56 -51.76 -6.07 39.39
CA ALA A 56 -51.05 -5.13 40.22
C ALA A 56 -50.29 -5.76 41.41
N GLY A 57 -49.22 -5.10 41.85
CA GLY A 57 -48.54 -5.36 43.14
C GLY A 57 -47.64 -4.18 43.52
N LYS A 58 -48.05 -3.44 44.58
CA LYS A 58 -47.33 -2.32 45.19
C LYS A 58 -46.11 -2.78 45.93
N ALA A 59 -45.04 -1.99 45.90
CA ALA A 59 -44.36 -1.30 47.00
C ALA A 59 -42.82 -1.37 46.89
N GLY A 60 -42.16 -0.25 47.17
CA GLY A 60 -40.73 -0.19 47.50
C GLY A 60 -39.95 0.84 46.65
N GLY A 61 -39.93 2.09 47.17
CA GLY A 61 -39.15 3.17 46.53
C GLY A 61 -37.65 2.92 46.68
N ALA A 62 -36.97 2.95 45.55
CA ALA A 62 -35.52 3.15 45.48
C ALA A 62 -35.25 4.60 45.04
N PRO A 63 -34.19 5.26 45.54
CA PRO A 63 -33.88 6.65 45.19
C PRO A 63 -33.56 6.78 43.69
N PRO A 64 -33.87 7.91 43.05
CA PRO A 64 -33.59 8.10 41.65
C PRO A 64 -32.08 8.13 41.43
N LEU A 65 -31.61 7.25 40.53
CA LEU A 65 -30.27 7.32 39.93
C LEU A 65 -30.11 8.71 39.30
N PRO A 66 -28.92 9.32 39.41
CA PRO A 66 -28.68 10.59 38.75
C PRO A 66 -28.86 10.39 37.24
N GLN A 67 -29.80 11.12 36.66
CA GLN A 67 -29.90 11.29 35.24
C GLN A 67 -28.60 11.94 34.78
N VAL A 68 -27.72 11.13 34.19
CA VAL A 68 -26.63 11.64 33.37
C VAL A 68 -27.32 12.27 32.16
N SER A 69 -27.36 13.59 32.14
CA SER A 69 -27.74 14.35 30.97
C SER A 69 -26.81 13.88 29.86
N GLU A 70 -27.33 13.16 28.87
CA GLU A 70 -26.69 13.03 27.56
C GLU A 70 -26.61 14.45 26.99
N ALA A 71 -25.51 15.13 27.35
CA ALA A 71 -25.13 16.33 26.64
C ALA A 71 -24.91 15.90 25.19
N ASP A 72 -25.72 16.39 24.31
CA ASP A 72 -25.66 16.31 22.87
C ASP A 72 -24.24 16.73 22.44
N LYS A 73 -23.31 15.77 22.42
CA LYS A 73 -21.94 15.98 21.93
C LYS A 73 -22.03 16.02 20.41
N THR A 74 -22.44 17.18 19.87
CA THR A 74 -22.28 17.43 18.44
C THR A 74 -20.82 17.23 18.07
N LEU A 75 -20.54 16.24 17.21
CA LEU A 75 -19.19 15.98 16.71
C LEU A 75 -18.62 17.25 16.07
N PRO A 76 -17.34 17.58 16.25
CA PRO A 76 -16.72 18.70 15.57
C PRO A 76 -16.72 18.42 14.06
N ILE A 77 -17.18 19.40 13.28
CA ILE A 77 -17.28 19.30 11.83
C ILE A 77 -16.12 20.09 11.21
N TYR A 78 -15.41 19.48 10.26
CA TYR A 78 -14.40 20.15 9.47
C TYR A 78 -14.99 21.30 8.66
N THR A 79 -14.40 22.49 8.81
CA THR A 79 -14.89 23.70 8.14
C THR A 79 -14.10 23.95 6.85
N TRP A 80 -14.73 23.72 5.72
CA TRP A 80 -14.16 24.02 4.41
C TRP A 80 -14.00 25.54 4.21
N PRO A 81 -12.84 26.02 3.69
CA PRO A 81 -12.58 27.47 3.52
C PRO A 81 -13.61 28.20 2.67
N HIS A 82 -14.17 27.53 1.66
CA HIS A 82 -15.09 28.15 0.71
C HIS A 82 -16.41 27.39 0.56
N LYS A 83 -17.52 27.92 1.05
CA LYS A 83 -18.84 27.25 1.07
C LYS A 83 -19.41 26.88 -0.31
N LYS A 84 -18.98 27.53 -1.39
CA LYS A 84 -19.54 27.36 -2.75
C LYS A 84 -18.69 26.48 -3.67
N LYS A 85 -17.44 26.20 -3.31
CA LYS A 85 -16.55 25.36 -4.12
C LYS A 85 -16.78 23.88 -3.87
N PRO A 86 -16.65 23.01 -4.89
CA PRO A 86 -16.71 21.57 -4.70
C PRO A 86 -15.67 21.08 -3.67
N ARG A 87 -16.09 20.13 -2.82
CA ARG A 87 -15.27 19.57 -1.73
C ARG A 87 -14.81 18.18 -2.14
N VAL A 88 -13.50 18.02 -2.35
CA VAL A 88 -12.86 16.74 -2.66
C VAL A 88 -12.09 16.26 -1.45
N CYS A 89 -12.50 15.14 -0.87
CA CYS A 89 -11.79 14.47 0.21
C CYS A 89 -11.01 13.29 -0.36
N ILE A 90 -9.72 13.20 -0.07
CA ILE A 90 -8.83 12.11 -0.50
C ILE A 90 -8.33 11.39 0.74
N LEU A 91 -8.65 10.11 0.87
CA LEU A 91 -8.26 9.27 2.00
C LEU A 91 -7.07 8.40 1.61
N GLY A 92 -5.94 8.64 2.26
CA GLY A 92 -4.65 8.02 2.00
C GLY A 92 -3.72 8.87 1.14
N GLY A 93 -2.52 9.16 1.66
CA GLY A 93 -1.49 10.00 1.04
C GLY A 93 -0.42 9.22 0.27
N GLY A 94 -0.65 7.95 -0.07
CA GLY A 94 0.26 7.14 -0.88
C GLY A 94 0.25 7.53 -2.37
N PHE A 95 0.73 6.61 -3.23
CA PHE A 95 0.79 6.85 -4.68
C PHE A 95 -0.56 7.22 -5.30
N GLY A 96 -1.66 6.59 -4.85
CA GLY A 96 -2.99 6.92 -5.35
C GLY A 96 -3.42 8.33 -4.96
N GLY A 97 -3.42 8.63 -3.66
CA GLY A 97 -4.01 9.87 -3.14
C GLY A 97 -3.18 11.11 -3.40
N LEU A 98 -1.88 11.11 -3.04
CA LEU A 98 -1.01 12.27 -3.25
C LEU A 98 -0.95 12.68 -4.72
N TYR A 99 -0.74 11.71 -5.62
CA TYR A 99 -0.64 12.03 -7.05
C TYR A 99 -1.98 12.45 -7.65
N THR A 100 -3.13 11.97 -7.12
CA THR A 100 -4.45 12.50 -7.49
C THR A 100 -4.60 13.95 -7.04
N ALA A 101 -4.18 14.29 -5.81
CA ALA A 101 -4.22 15.65 -5.30
C ALA A 101 -3.36 16.61 -6.14
N LEU A 102 -2.11 16.22 -6.44
CA LEU A 102 -1.20 16.99 -7.29
C LEU A 102 -1.72 17.11 -8.74
N ARG A 103 -2.37 16.06 -9.24
CA ARG A 103 -3.00 16.11 -10.57
C ARG A 103 -4.15 17.12 -10.62
N LEU A 104 -5.04 17.12 -9.62
CA LEU A 104 -6.14 18.08 -9.51
C LEU A 104 -5.61 19.53 -9.46
N GLU A 105 -4.51 19.76 -8.76
CA GLU A 105 -3.87 21.07 -8.68
C GLU A 105 -3.31 21.53 -10.02
N SER A 106 -2.74 20.61 -10.81
CA SER A 106 -2.11 20.89 -12.10
C SER A 106 -3.09 21.14 -13.25
N LEU A 107 -4.37 20.78 -13.11
CA LEU A 107 -5.37 20.92 -14.14
C LEU A 107 -5.88 22.36 -14.25
N LEU A 108 -6.24 22.77 -15.47
CA LEU A 108 -6.88 24.07 -15.71
C LEU A 108 -8.36 23.99 -15.31
N TRP A 109 -8.78 24.83 -14.39
CA TRP A 109 -10.15 24.89 -13.89
C TRP A 109 -10.86 26.13 -14.38
N PRO A 110 -12.17 26.04 -14.73
CA PRO A 110 -13.01 27.22 -14.84
C PRO A 110 -13.05 27.98 -13.51
N GLU A 111 -13.14 29.33 -13.57
CA GLU A 111 -12.92 30.22 -12.42
C GLU A 111 -13.65 29.82 -11.13
N ASP A 112 -14.90 29.36 -11.24
CA ASP A 112 -15.72 29.01 -10.06
C ASP A 112 -15.74 27.51 -9.70
N LYS A 113 -15.01 26.66 -10.44
CA LYS A 113 -15.13 25.20 -10.33
C LYS A 113 -13.89 24.51 -9.76
N LYS A 114 -12.81 25.24 -9.50
CA LYS A 114 -11.64 24.63 -8.85
C LYS A 114 -12.03 24.14 -7.47
N PRO A 115 -11.93 22.82 -7.19
CA PRO A 115 -12.34 22.25 -5.91
C PRO A 115 -11.40 22.68 -4.80
N GLN A 116 -11.88 22.57 -3.58
CA GLN A 116 -11.05 22.48 -2.38
C GLN A 116 -10.68 21.03 -2.22
N VAL A 117 -9.43 20.74 -2.00
CA VAL A 117 -8.91 19.38 -1.85
C VAL A 117 -8.34 19.22 -0.46
N LEU A 118 -8.86 18.23 0.27
CA LEU A 118 -8.35 17.81 1.57
C LEU A 118 -7.77 16.40 1.44
N LEU A 119 -6.48 16.26 1.73
CA LEU A 119 -5.76 15.00 1.80
C LEU A 119 -5.68 14.55 3.26
N VAL A 120 -6.17 13.36 3.58
CA VAL A 120 -6.13 12.77 4.92
C VAL A 120 -5.23 11.55 4.92
N ASP A 121 -4.25 11.50 5.80
CA ASP A 121 -3.41 10.33 6.03
C ASP A 121 -3.00 10.22 7.50
N GLN A 122 -2.81 9.01 7.99
CA GLN A 122 -2.35 8.76 9.36
C GLN A 122 -0.87 9.15 9.59
N SER A 123 -0.07 9.15 8.51
CA SER A 123 1.34 9.56 8.52
C SER A 123 1.49 11.03 8.12
N GLU A 124 2.48 11.72 8.67
CA GLU A 124 2.87 13.07 8.23
C GLU A 124 3.69 13.08 6.94
N ARG A 125 4.08 11.88 6.43
CA ARG A 125 5.03 11.72 5.33
C ARG A 125 4.46 10.86 4.22
N PHE A 126 4.72 11.27 3.00
CA PHE A 126 4.65 10.37 1.86
C PHE A 126 5.81 9.37 1.91
N VAL A 127 5.58 8.12 1.52
CA VAL A 127 6.64 7.11 1.48
C VAL A 127 6.74 6.52 0.08
N PHE A 128 7.90 6.69 -0.55
CA PHE A 128 8.23 6.05 -1.82
C PHE A 128 8.65 4.60 -1.57
N LYS A 129 7.64 3.74 -1.28
CA LYS A 129 7.83 2.34 -0.85
C LYS A 129 8.83 1.51 -1.67
N PRO A 130 8.93 1.66 -3.02
CA PRO A 130 9.91 0.90 -3.80
C PRO A 130 11.38 1.15 -3.44
N MET A 131 11.68 2.18 -2.65
CA MET A 131 13.04 2.51 -2.21
C MET A 131 13.25 2.35 -0.69
N LEU A 132 12.35 1.68 0.02
CA LEU A 132 12.52 1.40 1.46
C LEU A 132 13.74 0.52 1.76
N TYR A 133 14.11 -0.35 0.82
CA TYR A 133 15.24 -1.27 0.96
C TYR A 133 16.58 -0.53 1.01
N GLU A 134 16.70 0.56 0.26
CA GLU A 134 17.90 1.40 0.20
C GLU A 134 18.18 2.16 1.51
N LEU A 135 17.19 2.31 2.39
CA LEU A 135 17.42 2.78 3.76
C LEU A 135 18.26 1.78 4.56
N LEU A 136 18.01 0.47 4.39
CA LEU A 136 18.76 -0.57 5.08
C LEU A 136 20.20 -0.70 4.57
N SER A 137 20.46 -0.39 3.30
CA SER A 137 21.80 -0.35 2.71
C SER A 137 22.52 0.98 2.92
N GLY A 138 21.81 2.02 3.38
CA GLY A 138 22.35 3.36 3.57
C GLY A 138 22.60 4.13 2.26
N GLU A 139 22.00 3.72 1.15
CA GLU A 139 22.12 4.41 -0.15
C GLU A 139 21.26 5.66 -0.24
N VAL A 140 20.17 5.72 0.50
CA VAL A 140 19.27 6.87 0.55
C VAL A 140 19.03 7.30 1.99
N ASP A 141 18.76 8.57 2.15
CA ASP A 141 18.32 9.14 3.41
C ASP A 141 16.78 9.16 3.48
N GLU A 142 16.24 9.17 4.71
CA GLU A 142 14.80 9.17 4.96
C GLU A 142 14.07 10.30 4.20
N TRP A 143 14.60 11.53 4.25
CA TRP A 143 13.98 12.70 3.60
C TRP A 143 13.91 12.57 2.07
N GLU A 144 14.79 11.77 1.45
CA GLU A 144 14.82 11.56 0.00
C GLU A 144 13.61 10.75 -0.48
N ILE A 145 13.21 9.75 0.30
CA ILE A 145 12.14 8.82 -0.07
C ILE A 145 10.87 8.97 0.77
N ALA A 146 10.95 9.71 1.88
CA ALA A 146 9.83 9.97 2.77
C ALA A 146 9.72 11.47 3.14
N PRO A 147 9.50 12.37 2.14
CA PRO A 147 9.28 13.78 2.39
C PRO A 147 7.97 14.04 3.12
N ARG A 148 7.91 15.14 3.90
CA ARG A 148 6.68 15.55 4.61
C ARG A 148 5.62 16.09 3.65
N PHE A 149 4.35 15.81 3.92
CA PHE A 149 3.25 16.39 3.15
C PHE A 149 3.26 17.91 3.21
N SER A 150 3.61 18.50 4.35
CA SER A 150 3.75 19.95 4.49
C SER A 150 4.76 20.57 3.51
N GLU A 151 5.82 19.85 3.16
CA GLU A 151 6.81 20.29 2.17
C GLU A 151 6.30 20.09 0.74
N LEU A 152 5.72 18.91 0.47
CA LEU A 152 5.23 18.57 -0.86
C LEU A 152 4.04 19.43 -1.32
N LEU A 153 3.22 19.88 -0.38
CA LEU A 153 1.99 20.62 -0.65
C LEU A 153 2.11 22.12 -0.41
N ALA A 154 3.28 22.61 0.05
CA ALA A 154 3.51 24.01 0.42
C ALA A 154 3.13 25.02 -0.67
N ASN A 155 3.32 24.67 -1.95
CA ASN A 155 3.04 25.54 -3.09
C ASN A 155 1.76 25.13 -3.83
N THR A 156 0.82 24.45 -3.15
CA THR A 156 -0.45 23.99 -3.72
C THR A 156 -1.62 24.53 -2.93
N GLY A 157 -2.83 24.40 -3.48
CA GLY A 157 -4.09 24.67 -2.76
C GLY A 157 -4.66 23.45 -2.04
N VAL A 158 -3.87 22.38 -1.88
CA VAL A 158 -4.28 21.16 -1.19
C VAL A 158 -4.02 21.28 0.30
N GLU A 159 -5.06 21.09 1.11
CA GLU A 159 -4.93 21.02 2.56
C GLU A 159 -4.60 19.59 2.98
N PHE A 160 -3.74 19.46 4.01
CA PHE A 160 -3.37 18.18 4.59
C PHE A 160 -3.84 18.08 6.03
N LEU A 161 -4.45 16.96 6.36
CA LEU A 161 -4.86 16.62 7.72
C LEU A 161 -4.27 15.27 8.11
N GLN A 162 -3.43 15.28 9.16
CA GLN A 162 -2.89 14.05 9.72
C GLN A 162 -3.90 13.46 10.69
N ASP A 163 -4.59 12.39 10.26
CA ASP A 163 -5.52 11.64 11.10
C ASP A 163 -5.80 10.27 10.47
N ARG A 164 -6.40 9.40 11.25
CA ARG A 164 -6.81 8.07 10.80
C ARG A 164 -8.31 8.05 10.50
N VAL A 165 -8.65 7.46 9.36
CA VAL A 165 -10.04 7.30 8.96
C VAL A 165 -10.68 6.17 9.77
N LYS A 166 -11.87 6.43 10.32
CA LYS A 166 -12.63 5.49 11.13
C LYS A 166 -13.85 4.97 10.38
N LEU A 167 -14.81 5.85 10.07
CA LEU A 167 -16.07 5.47 9.45
C LEU A 167 -16.34 6.27 8.18
N LEU A 168 -17.04 5.66 7.25
CA LEU A 168 -17.53 6.27 6.03
C LEU A 168 -19.06 6.14 5.96
N HIS A 169 -19.74 7.24 5.64
CA HIS A 169 -21.18 7.27 5.40
C HIS A 169 -21.46 7.92 4.04
N PRO A 170 -21.60 7.15 2.95
CA PRO A 170 -21.90 7.67 1.62
C PRO A 170 -23.39 8.00 1.48
N PHE A 171 -23.70 9.13 0.83
CA PHE A 171 -25.07 9.55 0.51
C PHE A 171 -25.39 9.48 -0.99
N ASP A 172 -24.43 9.04 -1.81
CA ASP A 172 -24.46 9.16 -3.27
C ASP A 172 -24.93 7.91 -4.01
N HIS A 173 -25.48 6.93 -3.29
CA HIS A 173 -25.94 5.69 -3.94
C HIS A 173 -27.18 5.90 -4.81
N TRP A 174 -27.23 5.15 -5.89
CA TRP A 174 -28.38 5.12 -6.79
C TRP A 174 -29.58 4.47 -6.09
N GLY A 175 -30.44 5.29 -5.47
CA GLY A 175 -31.72 4.81 -4.90
C GLY A 175 -32.64 4.35 -6.00
N MET A 176 -33.24 3.16 -5.87
CA MET A 176 -34.32 2.66 -6.74
C MET A 176 -35.61 3.50 -6.65
N ASN A 177 -35.67 4.45 -5.75
CA ASN A 177 -36.85 5.29 -5.53
C ASN A 177 -36.43 6.75 -5.67
N GLY A 178 -36.77 7.38 -6.78
CA GLY A 178 -36.66 8.77 -7.21
C GLY A 178 -36.64 9.93 -6.19
N HIS A 179 -36.02 9.74 -5.02
CA HIS A 179 -35.87 10.79 -4.03
C HIS A 179 -34.66 11.67 -4.35
N LYS A 180 -34.86 12.97 -4.15
CA LYS A 180 -33.89 14.06 -4.35
C LYS A 180 -32.46 13.62 -3.97
N GLN A 181 -31.58 13.67 -4.96
CA GLN A 181 -30.15 13.52 -4.80
C GLN A 181 -29.68 14.46 -3.68
N SER A 182 -29.06 13.94 -2.66
CA SER A 182 -28.43 14.74 -1.60
C SER A 182 -27.48 15.75 -2.23
N SER A 183 -27.46 16.97 -1.74
CA SER A 183 -26.52 18.00 -2.18
C SER A 183 -25.07 17.66 -1.82
N CYS A 184 -24.84 16.76 -0.85
CA CYS A 184 -23.57 16.27 -0.35
C CYS A 184 -23.32 14.84 -0.81
N GLY A 185 -22.03 14.47 -1.03
CA GLY A 185 -21.62 13.10 -1.40
C GLY A 185 -21.63 12.13 -0.22
N GLY A 186 -21.39 12.65 0.98
CA GLY A 186 -21.33 11.87 2.21
C GLY A 186 -20.49 12.51 3.30
N THR A 187 -20.21 11.72 4.35
CA THR A 187 -19.37 12.12 5.47
C THR A 187 -18.31 11.07 5.78
N VAL A 188 -17.19 11.52 6.33
CA VAL A 188 -16.10 10.69 6.85
C VAL A 188 -15.87 11.08 8.31
N LEU A 189 -15.87 10.09 9.20
CA LEU A 189 -15.51 10.27 10.60
C LEU A 189 -14.06 9.82 10.81
N LEU A 190 -13.26 10.65 11.44
CA LEU A 190 -11.88 10.37 11.79
C LEU A 190 -11.75 9.82 13.22
N GLU A 191 -10.60 9.25 13.55
CA GLU A 191 -10.32 8.74 14.91
C GLU A 191 -10.32 9.85 15.96
N SER A 192 -9.92 11.08 15.60
CA SER A 192 -10.02 12.26 16.49
C SER A 192 -11.46 12.66 16.82
N GLY A 193 -12.46 12.08 16.17
CA GLY A 193 -13.86 12.46 16.26
C GLY A 193 -14.27 13.59 15.31
N LEU A 194 -13.37 14.09 14.46
CA LEU A 194 -13.68 15.11 13.46
C LEU A 194 -14.52 14.50 12.32
N LEU A 195 -15.62 15.14 11.97
CA LEU A 195 -16.50 14.77 10.87
C LEU A 195 -16.21 15.64 9.64
N ILE A 196 -15.95 15.02 8.50
CA ILE A 196 -15.69 15.70 7.22
C ILE A 196 -16.85 15.45 6.26
N GLU A 197 -17.52 16.50 5.84
CA GLU A 197 -18.47 16.44 4.72
C GLU A 197 -17.74 16.58 3.38
N TYR A 198 -18.11 15.78 2.38
CA TYR A 198 -17.50 15.83 1.06
C TYR A 198 -18.56 15.85 -0.05
N ASP A 199 -18.20 16.37 -1.22
CA ASP A 199 -18.98 16.23 -2.46
C ASP A 199 -18.43 15.09 -3.32
N TRP A 200 -17.12 14.87 -3.28
CA TRP A 200 -16.37 13.83 -3.99
C TRP A 200 -15.37 13.17 -3.06
N LEU A 201 -15.26 11.86 -3.17
CA LEU A 201 -14.35 11.07 -2.33
C LEU A 201 -13.41 10.24 -3.18
N VAL A 202 -12.16 10.13 -2.71
CA VAL A 202 -11.15 9.21 -3.27
C VAL A 202 -10.67 8.27 -2.18
N LEU A 203 -10.86 6.97 -2.37
CA LEU A 203 -10.36 5.90 -1.51
C LEU A 203 -9.00 5.44 -2.05
N ALA A 204 -7.92 5.79 -1.35
CA ALA A 204 -6.54 5.48 -1.73
C ALA A 204 -5.69 5.05 -0.52
N LEU A 205 -6.32 4.41 0.48
CA LEU A 205 -5.70 4.03 1.74
C LEU A 205 -4.63 2.94 1.61
N GLY A 206 -4.56 2.27 0.45
CA GLY A 206 -3.57 1.25 0.19
C GLY A 206 -3.87 -0.07 0.89
N ALA A 207 -2.82 -0.72 1.40
CA ALA A 207 -2.91 -1.99 2.10
C ALA A 207 -1.89 -2.08 3.22
N GLU A 208 -2.19 -2.90 4.22
CA GLU A 208 -1.30 -3.26 5.33
C GLU A 208 -0.82 -4.70 5.24
N ALA A 209 0.26 -5.03 5.95
CA ALA A 209 0.77 -6.39 6.04
C ALA A 209 -0.21 -7.30 6.81
N LYS A 210 -0.40 -8.52 6.32
CA LYS A 210 -1.28 -9.50 6.92
C LYS A 210 -0.50 -10.42 7.87
N LEU A 211 -0.44 -10.08 9.16
CA LEU A 211 0.30 -10.81 10.19
C LEU A 211 -0.55 -11.84 10.95
N ASP A 212 -1.87 -11.79 10.82
CA ASP A 212 -2.83 -12.61 11.54
C ASP A 212 -3.02 -14.04 10.95
N VAL A 213 -2.28 -14.37 9.89
CA VAL A 213 -2.41 -15.67 9.19
C VAL A 213 -1.62 -16.79 9.84
N VAL A 214 -0.63 -16.46 10.68
CA VAL A 214 0.24 -17.44 11.33
C VAL A 214 0.37 -17.12 12.81
N ARG A 215 0.22 -18.12 13.65
CA ARG A 215 0.37 -17.98 15.10
C ARG A 215 1.76 -17.47 15.45
N GLY A 216 1.83 -16.37 16.22
CA GLY A 216 3.05 -15.72 16.65
C GLY A 216 3.64 -14.75 15.63
N ALA A 217 3.11 -14.64 14.40
CA ALA A 217 3.64 -13.69 13.43
C ALA A 217 3.37 -12.24 13.88
N LEU A 218 2.20 -11.94 14.43
CA LEU A 218 1.85 -10.61 14.94
C LEU A 218 2.77 -10.16 16.09
N GLU A 219 3.26 -11.10 16.91
CA GLU A 219 4.06 -10.81 18.10
C GLU A 219 5.56 -10.78 17.81
N PHE A 220 6.04 -11.62 16.89
CA PHE A 220 7.47 -11.94 16.73
C PHE A 220 8.04 -11.61 15.36
N ALA A 221 7.22 -11.33 14.37
CA ALA A 221 7.69 -10.98 13.04
C ALA A 221 7.53 -9.46 12.77
N LEU A 222 8.50 -8.88 12.07
CA LEU A 222 8.43 -7.50 11.64
C LEU A 222 7.98 -7.44 10.17
N PRO A 223 6.90 -6.70 9.86
CA PRO A 223 6.54 -6.39 8.49
C PRO A 223 7.55 -5.42 7.87
N PHE A 224 7.48 -5.25 6.55
CA PHE A 224 8.30 -4.28 5.83
C PHE A 224 7.48 -3.59 4.74
N SER A 225 6.67 -2.62 5.13
CA SER A 225 5.74 -1.93 4.24
C SER A 225 5.57 -0.44 4.51
N THR A 226 6.07 0.04 5.66
CA THR A 226 6.03 1.44 6.07
C THR A 226 7.44 1.93 6.40
N LEU A 227 7.58 3.25 6.55
CA LEU A 227 8.85 3.85 7.00
C LEU A 227 9.21 3.37 8.42
N GLU A 228 8.22 3.31 9.29
CA GLU A 228 8.38 2.85 10.68
C GLU A 228 8.85 1.38 10.74
N ASP A 229 8.35 0.54 9.83
CA ASP A 229 8.82 -0.84 9.71
C ASP A 229 10.30 -0.88 9.31
N ALA A 230 10.70 -0.09 8.29
CA ALA A 230 12.08 -0.02 7.86
C ALA A 230 13.01 0.48 8.96
N CYS A 231 12.61 1.52 9.71
CA CYS A 231 13.37 2.02 10.86
C CYS A 231 13.50 0.96 11.96
N ARG A 232 12.41 0.25 12.31
CA ARG A 232 12.45 -0.83 13.31
C ARG A 232 13.37 -1.98 12.90
N VAL A 233 13.32 -2.38 11.63
CA VAL A 233 14.21 -3.42 11.08
C VAL A 233 15.66 -2.96 11.14
N ASP A 234 15.96 -1.72 10.75
CA ASP A 234 17.31 -1.15 10.80
C ASP A 234 17.87 -1.09 12.24
N GLU A 235 17.08 -0.62 13.20
CA GLU A 235 17.44 -0.58 14.63
C GLU A 235 17.70 -1.98 15.20
N LYS A 236 16.86 -2.96 14.84
CA LYS A 236 17.05 -4.34 15.28
C LYS A 236 18.32 -4.94 14.69
N LEU A 237 18.61 -4.69 13.40
CA LEU A 237 19.85 -5.12 12.75
C LEU A 237 21.07 -4.46 13.41
N LYS A 238 21.06 -3.15 13.62
CA LYS A 238 22.13 -2.42 14.34
C LYS A 238 22.39 -3.00 15.75
N THR A 239 21.33 -3.33 16.46
CA THR A 239 21.41 -3.94 17.79
C THR A 239 22.05 -5.33 17.73
N LEU A 240 21.62 -6.18 16.78
CA LEU A 240 22.20 -7.49 16.57
C LEU A 240 23.68 -7.42 16.14
N GLU A 241 24.02 -6.51 15.24
CA GLU A 241 25.39 -6.24 14.79
C GLU A 241 26.30 -5.85 15.96
N ARG A 242 25.83 -4.97 16.87
CA ARG A 242 26.58 -4.56 18.08
C ARG A 242 26.73 -5.68 19.10
N THR A 243 25.64 -6.41 19.38
CA THR A 243 25.65 -7.46 20.42
C THR A 243 26.44 -8.69 20.04
N LYS A 244 26.55 -8.97 18.73
CA LYS A 244 27.32 -10.11 18.19
C LYS A 244 28.69 -9.72 17.67
N PHE A 245 29.08 -8.45 17.75
CA PHE A 245 30.41 -7.99 17.34
C PHE A 245 31.50 -8.68 18.16
N GLY A 246 32.52 -9.24 17.48
CA GLY A 246 33.62 -9.93 18.10
C GLY A 246 33.29 -11.30 18.73
N LYS A 247 32.09 -11.84 18.49
CA LYS A 247 31.69 -13.19 18.92
C LYS A 247 31.62 -14.12 17.70
N ASP A 248 32.00 -15.38 17.89
CA ASP A 248 31.85 -16.43 16.87
C ASP A 248 30.38 -16.86 16.69
N SER A 249 29.51 -15.93 16.48
CA SER A 249 28.06 -16.20 16.33
C SER A 249 27.46 -15.40 15.19
N PHE A 250 26.85 -16.11 14.25
CA PHE A 250 26.15 -15.50 13.13
C PHE A 250 24.83 -14.83 13.54
N ILE A 251 24.46 -13.76 12.83
CA ILE A 251 23.12 -13.18 12.88
C ILE A 251 22.24 -13.97 11.92
N ARG A 252 21.21 -14.66 12.44
CA ARG A 252 20.26 -15.41 11.64
C ARG A 252 19.02 -14.59 11.35
N VAL A 253 18.74 -14.36 10.07
CA VAL A 253 17.55 -13.61 9.62
C VAL A 253 16.68 -14.53 8.78
N ALA A 254 15.43 -14.72 9.21
CA ALA A 254 14.42 -15.44 8.45
C ALA A 254 13.55 -14.42 7.71
N VAL A 255 13.47 -14.53 6.38
CA VAL A 255 12.56 -13.73 5.53
C VAL A 255 11.45 -14.65 5.05
N VAL A 256 10.23 -14.39 5.50
CA VAL A 256 9.05 -15.19 5.16
C VAL A 256 8.32 -14.56 3.98
N GLY A 257 8.28 -15.30 2.86
CA GLY A 257 7.78 -14.87 1.56
C GLY A 257 8.92 -14.53 0.60
N CYS A 258 8.90 -15.10 -0.61
CA CYS A 258 9.85 -14.81 -1.68
C CYS A 258 9.18 -14.20 -2.91
N GLY A 259 8.21 -13.30 -2.68
CA GLY A 259 7.77 -12.33 -3.69
C GLY A 259 8.85 -11.23 -3.86
N TYR A 260 8.53 -10.18 -4.62
CA TYR A 260 9.46 -9.05 -4.81
C TYR A 260 10.04 -8.54 -3.50
N SER A 261 9.18 -8.16 -2.54
CA SER A 261 9.61 -7.60 -1.26
C SER A 261 10.55 -8.52 -0.48
N GLY A 262 10.24 -9.80 -0.41
CA GLY A 262 11.09 -10.75 0.33
C GLY A 262 12.44 -10.98 -0.32
N VAL A 263 12.48 -11.04 -1.65
CA VAL A 263 13.72 -11.19 -2.42
C VAL A 263 14.59 -9.94 -2.28
N GLU A 264 14.01 -8.74 -2.40
CA GLU A 264 14.71 -7.46 -2.23
C GLU A 264 15.29 -7.33 -0.81
N LEU A 265 14.50 -7.69 0.22
CA LEU A 265 14.98 -7.72 1.61
C LEU A 265 16.11 -8.74 1.81
N ALA A 266 15.95 -9.96 1.33
CA ALA A 266 16.96 -10.99 1.49
C ALA A 266 18.28 -10.60 0.81
N ALA A 267 18.21 -10.01 -0.38
CA ALA A 267 19.38 -9.49 -1.09
C ALA A 267 20.06 -8.34 -0.34
N THR A 268 19.28 -7.35 0.12
CA THR A 268 19.82 -6.18 0.83
C THR A 268 20.43 -6.56 2.18
N ILE A 269 19.76 -7.42 2.95
CA ILE A 269 20.25 -7.84 4.28
C ILE A 269 21.46 -8.75 4.16
N SER A 270 21.47 -9.67 3.19
CA SER A 270 22.64 -10.55 2.98
C SER A 270 23.90 -9.74 2.62
N GLU A 271 23.75 -8.69 1.81
CA GLU A 271 24.85 -7.78 1.49
C GLU A 271 25.33 -7.00 2.71
N ARG A 272 24.40 -6.47 3.53
CA ARG A 272 24.74 -5.74 4.75
C ARG A 272 25.48 -6.60 5.78
N LEU A 273 25.00 -7.81 6.00
CA LEU A 273 25.57 -8.70 7.00
C LEU A 273 26.83 -9.42 6.50
N GLN A 274 26.98 -9.63 5.21
CA GLN A 274 28.11 -10.37 4.60
C GLN A 274 28.36 -11.72 5.30
N ASP A 275 29.63 -12.06 5.58
CA ASP A 275 29.99 -13.32 6.25
C ASP A 275 29.58 -13.38 7.75
N ARG A 276 29.03 -12.33 8.31
CA ARG A 276 28.51 -12.28 9.69
C ARG A 276 27.06 -12.73 9.82
N GLY A 277 26.36 -12.92 8.71
CA GLY A 277 24.93 -13.24 8.70
C GLY A 277 24.60 -14.50 7.93
N ILE A 278 23.52 -15.16 8.36
CA ILE A 278 22.87 -16.23 7.64
C ILE A 278 21.44 -15.75 7.34
N VAL A 279 21.16 -15.50 6.07
CA VAL A 279 19.84 -15.10 5.61
C VAL A 279 19.13 -16.31 5.00
N GLN A 280 17.93 -16.59 5.51
CA GLN A 280 17.11 -17.74 5.13
C GLN A 280 15.78 -17.22 4.59
N ALA A 281 15.50 -17.47 3.33
CA ALA A 281 14.28 -17.01 2.67
C ALA A 281 13.32 -18.19 2.45
N ILE A 282 12.12 -18.10 3.01
CA ILE A 282 11.13 -19.16 3.08
C ILE A 282 9.98 -18.84 2.13
N ASN A 283 9.62 -19.78 1.26
CA ASN A 283 8.48 -19.61 0.35
C ASN A 283 7.67 -20.91 0.22
N VAL A 284 6.36 -20.76 0.12
CA VAL A 284 5.45 -21.87 -0.14
C VAL A 284 5.58 -22.38 -1.57
N GLU A 285 5.84 -21.51 -2.51
CA GLU A 285 6.05 -21.85 -3.92
C GLU A 285 7.43 -22.51 -4.13
N SER A 286 7.56 -23.30 -5.18
CA SER A 286 8.80 -23.96 -5.58
C SER A 286 9.81 -23.00 -6.25
N THR A 287 9.45 -21.74 -6.44
CA THR A 287 10.30 -20.69 -7.05
C THR A 287 10.15 -19.37 -6.32
N ILE A 288 11.12 -18.48 -6.51
CA ILE A 288 11.03 -17.08 -6.07
C ILE A 288 10.31 -16.24 -7.13
N CYS A 289 9.66 -15.16 -6.74
CA CYS A 289 9.00 -14.20 -7.63
C CYS A 289 8.25 -14.89 -8.80
N PRO A 290 7.22 -15.74 -8.55
CA PRO A 290 6.60 -16.56 -9.58
C PRO A 290 5.97 -15.73 -10.72
N THR A 291 5.58 -14.48 -10.44
CA THR A 291 4.97 -13.56 -11.42
C THR A 291 5.99 -12.69 -12.15
N ALA A 292 7.27 -12.70 -11.73
CA ALA A 292 8.30 -11.87 -12.33
C ALA A 292 8.71 -12.38 -13.73
N PRO A 293 9.15 -11.47 -14.62
CA PRO A 293 9.83 -11.84 -15.85
C PRO A 293 11.02 -12.77 -15.56
N THR A 294 11.25 -13.71 -16.46
CA THR A 294 12.28 -14.74 -16.29
C THR A 294 13.66 -14.12 -16.03
N GLY A 295 14.05 -13.08 -16.77
CA GLY A 295 15.34 -12.42 -16.57
C GLY A 295 15.49 -11.79 -15.18
N ASN A 296 14.46 -11.10 -14.66
CA ASN A 296 14.50 -10.57 -13.29
C ASN A 296 14.65 -11.68 -12.25
N ARG A 297 13.94 -12.80 -12.42
CA ARG A 297 14.03 -13.96 -11.52
C ARG A 297 15.39 -14.62 -11.55
N GLU A 298 15.97 -14.80 -12.75
CA GLU A 298 17.32 -15.37 -12.91
C GLU A 298 18.39 -14.47 -12.32
N ALA A 299 18.31 -13.15 -12.54
CA ALA A 299 19.21 -12.19 -11.92
C ALA A 299 19.14 -12.26 -10.38
N ALA A 300 17.91 -12.32 -9.83
CA ALA A 300 17.71 -12.45 -8.40
C ALA A 300 18.31 -13.76 -7.84
N LEU A 301 18.06 -14.91 -8.49
CA LEU A 301 18.61 -16.19 -8.09
C LEU A 301 20.16 -16.18 -8.09
N LYS A 302 20.75 -15.59 -9.12
CA LYS A 302 22.21 -15.43 -9.24
C LYS A 302 22.77 -14.61 -8.07
N VAL A 303 22.15 -13.48 -7.73
CA VAL A 303 22.59 -12.63 -6.63
C VAL A 303 22.40 -13.33 -5.29
N LEU A 304 21.23 -13.89 -5.00
CA LEU A 304 20.97 -14.60 -3.74
C LEU A 304 21.92 -15.78 -3.55
N SER A 305 22.20 -16.54 -4.61
CA SER A 305 23.16 -17.66 -4.59
C SER A 305 24.58 -17.18 -4.32
N SER A 306 25.04 -16.11 -4.99
CA SER A 306 26.39 -15.55 -4.78
C SER A 306 26.60 -15.04 -3.35
N ARG A 307 25.54 -14.56 -2.70
CA ARG A 307 25.53 -14.10 -1.30
C ARG A 307 25.19 -15.20 -0.29
N LYS A 308 25.13 -16.44 -0.73
CA LYS A 308 24.87 -17.63 0.10
C LYS A 308 23.54 -17.56 0.87
N VAL A 309 22.53 -16.89 0.32
CA VAL A 309 21.18 -16.89 0.89
C VAL A 309 20.58 -18.29 0.78
N GLN A 310 20.09 -18.82 1.90
CA GLN A 310 19.48 -20.14 1.94
C GLN A 310 18.00 -20.05 1.52
N LEU A 311 17.67 -20.62 0.38
CA LEU A 311 16.28 -20.66 -0.12
C LEU A 311 15.59 -21.93 0.37
N LEU A 312 14.56 -21.76 1.20
CA LEU A 312 13.69 -22.82 1.73
C LEU A 312 12.36 -22.79 0.98
N LEU A 313 12.37 -23.33 -0.23
CA LEU A 313 11.22 -23.34 -1.14
C LEU A 313 10.34 -24.59 -0.90
N GLY A 314 9.04 -24.45 -1.12
CA GLY A 314 8.05 -25.52 -0.84
C GLY A 314 7.70 -25.65 0.65
N TYR A 315 8.00 -24.65 1.47
CA TYR A 315 7.68 -24.62 2.89
C TYR A 315 6.81 -23.42 3.26
N PHE A 316 5.87 -23.63 4.16
CA PHE A 316 5.16 -22.54 4.82
C PHE A 316 5.44 -22.55 6.33
N VAL A 317 5.39 -21.37 6.93
CA VAL A 317 5.55 -21.19 8.37
C VAL A 317 4.22 -21.50 9.03
N ARG A 318 4.21 -22.49 9.94
CA ARG A 318 3.03 -22.88 10.73
C ARG A 318 2.86 -22.04 11.98
N CYS A 319 3.96 -21.82 12.70
CA CYS A 319 3.98 -20.94 13.87
C CYS A 319 5.38 -20.36 14.09
N ILE A 320 5.40 -19.25 14.82
CA ILE A 320 6.60 -18.58 15.30
C ILE A 320 6.53 -18.53 16.82
N GLN A 321 7.59 -18.93 17.52
CA GLN A 321 7.65 -18.97 18.97
C GLN A 321 8.96 -18.40 19.46
N ARG A 322 8.98 -17.92 20.71
CA ARG A 322 10.20 -17.50 21.36
C ARG A 322 10.89 -18.73 21.96
N VAL A 323 12.22 -18.85 21.86
CA VAL A 323 12.97 -20.02 22.36
C VAL A 323 12.67 -20.32 23.83
N ARG A 324 12.54 -19.29 24.69
CA ARG A 324 12.22 -19.47 26.12
C ARG A 324 10.85 -20.10 26.38
N ASP A 325 9.89 -19.83 25.51
CA ASP A 325 8.53 -20.36 25.64
C ASP A 325 8.47 -21.84 25.26
N VAL A 326 9.36 -22.27 24.39
CA VAL A 326 9.51 -23.70 23.98
C VAL A 326 10.19 -24.50 25.12
N GLU A 327 11.20 -23.94 25.78
CA GLU A 327 11.88 -24.58 26.91
C GLU A 327 10.96 -24.71 28.13
N ALA A 328 10.02 -23.79 28.34
CA ALA A 328 9.06 -23.81 29.44
C ALA A 328 7.92 -24.82 29.25
N SER A 329 7.61 -25.20 28.01
CA SER A 329 6.55 -26.18 27.69
C SER A 329 7.03 -27.64 27.62
N GLY A 330 8.32 -27.88 27.59
CA GLY A 330 8.94 -29.19 27.68
C GLY A 330 9.12 -29.63 29.12
N ASP A 331 8.56 -30.78 29.49
CA ASP A 331 8.64 -31.44 30.80
C ASP A 331 10.12 -31.51 31.27
N ALA A 332 10.55 -30.55 32.10
CA ALA A 332 11.90 -30.46 32.63
C ALA A 332 11.88 -30.26 34.13
N THR A 333 11.77 -31.35 34.85
CA THR A 333 12.30 -31.49 36.21
C THR A 333 13.83 -31.40 36.18
N VAL A 334 14.40 -30.23 36.24
CA VAL A 334 15.71 -29.97 36.85
C VAL A 334 15.80 -28.51 37.30
N ILE A 335 15.58 -28.32 38.57
CA ILE A 335 15.91 -27.10 39.31
C ILE A 335 17.43 -26.94 39.31
N ARG A 336 17.95 -25.94 38.68
CA ARG A 336 19.30 -25.40 38.92
C ARG A 336 19.18 -24.00 39.48
N GLU A 337 19.27 -23.92 40.80
CA GLU A 337 19.60 -22.69 41.53
C GLU A 337 20.99 -22.18 41.14
N GLY A 338 21.09 -20.92 40.89
CA GLY A 338 22.36 -20.23 40.98
C GLY A 338 22.71 -19.20 39.91
N LYS A 339 22.64 -17.96 40.39
CA LYS A 339 23.31 -16.75 39.87
C LYS A 339 22.62 -15.94 38.78
N ASP A 340 21.97 -14.89 39.25
CA ASP A 340 21.74 -13.62 38.55
C ASP A 340 23.03 -13.11 37.90
N ILE A 341 23.11 -13.25 36.61
CA ILE A 341 23.93 -12.42 35.76
C ILE A 341 22.98 -11.87 34.74
N ALA A 342 22.78 -10.55 34.75
CA ALA A 342 22.08 -9.79 33.72
C ALA A 342 22.78 -10.02 32.36
N LYS A 343 22.53 -11.17 31.75
CA LYS A 343 22.88 -11.42 30.37
C LYS A 343 21.86 -10.68 29.51
N HIS A 344 22.31 -9.70 28.75
CA HIS A 344 21.64 -9.18 27.57
C HIS A 344 21.36 -10.37 26.64
N ASN A 345 20.26 -11.09 26.89
CA ASN A 345 19.83 -12.20 26.06
C ASN A 345 19.20 -11.61 24.80
N SER A 346 19.91 -11.69 23.69
CA SER A 346 19.30 -11.50 22.37
C SER A 346 18.13 -12.49 22.26
N GLU A 347 16.92 -11.97 22.03
CA GLU A 347 15.73 -12.79 21.81
C GLU A 347 15.96 -13.65 20.58
N LYS A 348 15.69 -14.95 20.72
CA LYS A 348 15.73 -15.90 19.61
C LYS A 348 14.34 -16.46 19.36
N TYR A 349 14.06 -16.71 18.12
CA TYR A 349 12.79 -17.24 17.64
C TYR A 349 12.98 -18.60 16.97
N VAL A 350 11.96 -19.44 17.07
CA VAL A 350 11.87 -20.72 16.35
C VAL A 350 10.66 -20.66 15.43
N LEU A 351 10.88 -20.88 14.15
CA LEU A 351 9.85 -21.03 13.14
C LEU A 351 9.65 -22.50 12.86
N GLU A 352 8.43 -23.00 13.04
CA GLU A 352 8.03 -24.33 12.59
C GLU A 352 7.68 -24.28 11.11
N LEU A 353 8.48 -24.94 10.28
CA LEU A 353 8.28 -25.03 8.83
C LEU A 353 7.59 -26.35 8.49
N GLN A 354 6.51 -26.24 7.74
CA GLN A 354 5.77 -27.40 7.24
C GLN A 354 5.88 -27.42 5.72
N PRO A 355 6.20 -28.59 5.11
CA PRO A 355 6.26 -28.70 3.66
C PRO A 355 4.87 -28.56 3.03
N ALA A 356 4.81 -27.90 1.87
CA ALA A 356 3.59 -27.77 1.08
C ALA A 356 3.18 -29.08 0.43
N GLU A 357 4.14 -29.95 0.15
CA GLU A 357 3.90 -31.29 -0.43
C GLU A 357 3.90 -32.38 0.65
N LYS A 358 3.04 -33.37 0.48
CA LYS A 358 2.99 -34.55 1.37
C LYS A 358 4.26 -35.39 1.21
N GLY A 359 4.90 -35.74 2.33
CA GLY A 359 6.03 -36.65 2.36
C GLY A 359 7.37 -36.02 2.83
N LEU A 360 7.49 -34.71 2.84
CA LEU A 360 8.62 -34.03 3.45
C LEU A 360 8.39 -33.85 4.96
N LYS A 361 9.46 -33.79 5.75
CA LYS A 361 9.37 -33.63 7.20
C LYS A 361 9.30 -32.15 7.57
N SER A 362 8.48 -31.83 8.56
CA SER A 362 8.52 -30.53 9.23
C SER A 362 9.90 -30.31 9.85
N GLN A 363 10.36 -29.07 9.84
CA GLN A 363 11.66 -28.70 10.41
C GLN A 363 11.52 -27.41 11.21
N ASN A 364 12.38 -27.25 12.20
CA ASN A 364 12.46 -26.04 13.00
C ASN A 364 13.64 -25.19 12.53
N LEU A 365 13.38 -23.89 12.40
CA LEU A 365 14.35 -22.90 11.98
C LEU A 365 14.57 -21.87 13.08
N GLU A 366 15.80 -21.69 13.55
CA GLU A 366 16.14 -20.65 14.50
C GLU A 366 16.46 -19.34 13.79
N ALA A 367 15.96 -18.22 14.33
CA ALA A 367 16.24 -16.88 13.85
C ALA A 367 16.42 -15.88 15.00
N ASP A 368 17.26 -14.86 14.80
CA ASP A 368 17.40 -13.68 15.67
C ASP A 368 16.45 -12.55 15.24
N LEU A 369 16.01 -12.58 13.97
CA LEU A 369 15.09 -11.63 13.36
C LEU A 369 14.20 -12.37 12.35
N VAL A 370 12.90 -12.13 12.44
CA VAL A 370 11.92 -12.65 11.49
C VAL A 370 11.27 -11.48 10.75
N LEU A 371 11.37 -11.50 9.42
CA LEU A 371 10.78 -10.51 8.53
C LEU A 371 9.61 -11.13 7.78
N TRP A 372 8.49 -10.39 7.73
CA TRP A 372 7.25 -10.90 7.16
C TRP A 372 6.84 -10.11 5.91
N THR A 373 6.80 -10.80 4.78
CA THR A 373 6.41 -10.21 3.49
C THR A 373 5.27 -10.96 2.80
N VAL A 374 4.53 -11.79 3.58
CA VAL A 374 3.46 -12.64 3.04
C VAL A 374 2.11 -11.98 3.24
N GLY A 375 1.44 -11.71 2.11
CA GLY A 375 0.07 -11.23 2.10
C GLY A 375 -0.09 -9.77 2.50
N SER A 376 -1.14 -9.19 1.95
CA SER A 376 -1.59 -7.84 2.28
C SER A 376 -3.10 -7.82 2.43
N ARG A 377 -3.60 -6.92 3.26
CA ARG A 377 -5.01 -6.64 3.45
C ARG A 377 -5.28 -5.23 2.95
N PRO A 378 -6.19 -5.04 1.98
CA PRO A 378 -6.62 -3.71 1.56
C PRO A 378 -7.20 -2.94 2.74
N LEU A 379 -6.91 -1.65 2.79
CA LEU A 379 -7.48 -0.75 3.78
C LEU A 379 -8.65 0.01 3.17
N LEU A 380 -9.79 -0.09 3.83
CA LEU A 380 -10.99 0.69 3.54
C LEU A 380 -11.60 1.14 4.86
N PRO A 381 -12.30 2.30 4.88
CA PRO A 381 -13.04 2.73 6.07
C PRO A 381 -14.14 1.71 6.40
N GLU A 382 -14.42 1.54 7.69
CA GLU A 382 -15.64 0.86 8.11
C GLU A 382 -16.85 1.70 7.68
N LEU A 383 -17.92 1.02 7.28
CA LEU A 383 -19.19 1.70 6.98
C LEU A 383 -19.98 1.90 8.27
N GLU A 384 -20.54 3.07 8.43
CA GLU A 384 -21.42 3.34 9.55
C GLU A 384 -22.65 2.41 9.50
N PRO A 385 -22.97 1.70 10.60
CA PRO A 385 -24.17 0.87 10.67
C PRO A 385 -25.41 1.71 10.40
N CYS A 386 -26.15 1.37 9.36
CA CYS A 386 -27.38 2.07 8.98
C CYS A 386 -28.51 1.06 8.74
N ASP A 387 -29.75 1.48 8.97
CA ASP A 387 -30.97 0.66 8.76
C ASP A 387 -31.18 0.20 7.31
N LYS A 388 -30.42 0.77 6.38
CA LYS A 388 -30.36 0.34 4.97
C LYS A 388 -28.95 -0.05 4.62
N PRO A 389 -28.71 -1.19 3.95
CA PRO A 389 -27.38 -1.63 3.59
C PRO A 389 -26.80 -0.68 2.52
N HIS A 390 -26.00 0.27 2.97
CA HIS A 390 -25.14 1.10 2.12
C HIS A 390 -23.77 0.43 2.08
N GLU A 391 -23.66 -0.68 1.40
CA GLU A 391 -22.42 -1.43 1.31
C GLU A 391 -21.62 -0.97 0.09
N LEU A 392 -20.33 -0.67 0.31
CA LEU A 392 -19.40 -0.60 -0.81
C LEU A 392 -19.28 -2.00 -1.42
N PRO A 393 -19.42 -2.16 -2.74
CA PRO A 393 -19.22 -3.45 -3.37
C PRO A 393 -17.75 -3.87 -3.24
N LEU A 394 -17.51 -4.93 -2.47
CA LEU A 394 -16.17 -5.46 -2.21
C LEU A 394 -15.98 -6.79 -2.94
N ASN A 395 -14.78 -7.01 -3.46
CA ASN A 395 -14.38 -8.32 -3.95
C ASN A 395 -13.99 -9.26 -2.78
N ALA A 396 -13.68 -10.52 -3.08
CA ALA A 396 -13.28 -11.52 -2.10
C ALA A 396 -11.99 -11.17 -1.31
N ARG A 397 -11.21 -10.18 -1.76
CA ARG A 397 -10.01 -9.69 -1.07
C ARG A 397 -10.28 -8.47 -0.19
N GLY A 398 -11.51 -7.96 -0.16
CA GLY A 398 -11.87 -6.74 0.57
C GLY A 398 -11.55 -5.44 -0.17
N GLN A 399 -11.29 -5.46 -1.47
CA GLN A 399 -11.05 -4.27 -2.30
C GLN A 399 -12.38 -3.73 -2.84
N ALA A 400 -12.54 -2.41 -2.90
CA ALA A 400 -13.71 -1.78 -3.51
C ALA A 400 -13.76 -2.04 -5.02
N GLU A 401 -14.87 -2.60 -5.51
CA GLU A 401 -15.06 -2.84 -6.93
C GLU A 401 -15.34 -1.54 -7.68
N THR A 402 -14.56 -1.27 -8.71
CA THR A 402 -14.71 -0.08 -9.56
C THR A 402 -15.19 -0.41 -10.95
N ASP A 403 -15.78 0.58 -11.60
CA ASP A 403 -15.97 0.58 -13.05
C ASP A 403 -14.66 0.97 -13.76
N GLU A 404 -14.66 0.95 -15.09
CA GLU A 404 -13.49 1.30 -15.90
C GLU A 404 -13.05 2.77 -15.76
N THR A 405 -13.89 3.65 -15.19
CA THR A 405 -13.59 5.05 -14.93
C THR A 405 -13.03 5.29 -13.53
N LEU A 406 -12.74 4.21 -12.78
CA LEU A 406 -12.26 4.20 -11.40
C LEU A 406 -13.31 4.62 -10.35
N ARG A 407 -14.59 4.76 -10.73
CA ARG A 407 -15.66 4.99 -9.77
C ARG A 407 -16.05 3.68 -9.10
N VAL A 408 -16.33 3.75 -7.81
CA VAL A 408 -16.92 2.62 -7.07
C VAL A 408 -18.31 2.32 -7.64
N LYS A 409 -18.57 1.05 -7.95
CA LYS A 409 -19.86 0.63 -8.53
C LYS A 409 -21.01 1.02 -7.62
N GLY A 410 -22.02 1.68 -8.18
CA GLY A 410 -23.16 2.18 -7.42
C GLY A 410 -22.96 3.52 -6.72
N HIS A 411 -21.73 4.06 -6.68
CA HIS A 411 -21.38 5.32 -6.03
C HIS A 411 -20.73 6.31 -7.01
N PRO A 412 -21.51 7.14 -7.69
CA PRO A 412 -21.02 8.02 -8.76
C PRO A 412 -20.04 9.10 -8.30
N ARG A 413 -19.98 9.39 -6.99
CA ARG A 413 -19.11 10.41 -6.39
C ARG A 413 -17.91 9.85 -5.63
N ILE A 414 -17.74 8.52 -5.60
CA ILE A 414 -16.63 7.84 -4.93
C ILE A 414 -15.74 7.18 -5.96
N PHE A 415 -14.45 7.50 -5.92
CA PHE A 415 -13.40 6.86 -6.70
C PHE A 415 -12.54 5.98 -5.78
N ALA A 416 -12.02 4.87 -6.29
CA ALA A 416 -11.08 4.04 -5.55
C ALA A 416 -9.88 3.65 -6.41
N LEU A 417 -8.68 3.68 -5.82
CA LEU A 417 -7.41 3.51 -6.51
C LEU A 417 -6.43 2.63 -5.74
N GLY A 418 -5.43 2.12 -6.46
CA GLY A 418 -4.32 1.35 -5.88
C GLY A 418 -4.81 0.09 -5.19
N ASP A 419 -4.17 -0.25 -4.07
CA ASP A 419 -4.43 -1.51 -3.38
C ASP A 419 -5.82 -1.56 -2.73
N SER A 420 -6.48 -0.42 -2.51
CA SER A 420 -7.86 -0.32 -2.00
C SER A 420 -8.91 -0.66 -3.07
N ALA A 421 -8.53 -0.68 -4.35
CA ALA A 421 -9.45 -0.84 -5.47
C ALA A 421 -9.26 -2.16 -6.22
N SER A 422 -10.34 -2.62 -6.82
CA SER A 422 -10.38 -3.80 -7.68
C SER A 422 -10.90 -3.41 -9.06
N LEU A 423 -10.02 -3.39 -10.04
CA LEU A 423 -10.34 -3.18 -11.43
C LEU A 423 -9.84 -4.35 -12.28
N ARG A 424 -10.65 -4.78 -13.24
CA ARG A 424 -10.26 -5.79 -14.23
C ARG A 424 -9.88 -5.10 -15.54
N ASP A 425 -8.87 -5.64 -16.20
CA ASP A 425 -8.49 -5.22 -17.56
C ASP A 425 -9.50 -5.73 -18.60
N SER A 426 -9.26 -5.40 -19.87
CA SER A 426 -10.10 -5.84 -20.99
C SER A 426 -10.16 -7.36 -21.18
N THR A 427 -9.24 -8.11 -20.57
CA THR A 427 -9.20 -9.59 -20.61
C THR A 427 -9.94 -10.22 -19.43
N GLY A 428 -10.45 -9.40 -18.50
CA GLY A 428 -11.10 -9.84 -17.27
C GLY A 428 -10.12 -10.17 -16.12
N LYS A 429 -8.81 -9.98 -16.30
CA LYS A 429 -7.80 -10.20 -15.27
C LYS A 429 -7.75 -9.01 -14.32
N LEU A 430 -7.66 -9.28 -13.02
CA LEU A 430 -7.46 -8.24 -12.01
C LEU A 430 -6.10 -7.57 -12.21
N LEU A 431 -6.11 -6.24 -12.13
CA LEU A 431 -4.87 -5.47 -12.12
C LEU A 431 -4.07 -5.76 -10.85
N PRO A 432 -2.74 -5.82 -10.93
CA PRO A 432 -1.90 -6.08 -9.78
C PRO A 432 -1.90 -4.88 -8.82
N ALA A 433 -1.80 -5.16 -7.51
CA ALA A 433 -1.62 -4.16 -6.46
C ALA A 433 -0.15 -3.70 -6.46
N THR A 434 0.18 -2.73 -7.30
CA THR A 434 1.53 -2.19 -7.47
C THR A 434 1.53 -0.66 -7.48
N ALA A 435 2.65 -0.07 -7.08
CA ALA A 435 2.86 1.38 -7.19
C ALA A 435 2.67 1.90 -8.62
N GLN A 436 3.05 1.10 -9.63
CA GLN A 436 2.88 1.46 -11.05
C GLN A 436 1.41 1.61 -11.45
N VAL A 437 0.54 0.70 -11.00
CA VAL A 437 -0.91 0.77 -11.21
C VAL A 437 -1.50 1.97 -10.48
N ALA A 438 -1.19 2.12 -9.17
CA ALA A 438 -1.71 3.21 -8.36
C ALA A 438 -1.33 4.59 -8.91
N PHE A 439 -0.10 4.74 -9.38
CA PHE A 439 0.40 5.98 -9.97
C PHE A 439 -0.36 6.35 -11.27
N GLN A 440 -0.57 5.39 -12.16
CA GLN A 440 -1.31 5.62 -13.40
C GLN A 440 -2.79 5.88 -13.13
N GLN A 441 -3.39 5.14 -12.17
CA GLN A 441 -4.77 5.38 -11.76
C GLN A 441 -4.97 6.78 -11.18
N ALA A 442 -3.99 7.30 -10.43
CA ALA A 442 -4.06 8.64 -9.84
C ALA A 442 -4.19 9.75 -10.91
N ASP A 443 -3.46 9.64 -12.00
CA ASP A 443 -3.55 10.60 -13.12
C ASP A 443 -4.94 10.58 -13.77
N PHE A 444 -5.47 9.37 -14.03
CA PHE A 444 -6.82 9.20 -14.57
C PHE A 444 -7.92 9.63 -13.58
N ALA A 445 -7.78 9.32 -12.30
CA ALA A 445 -8.73 9.74 -11.28
C ALA A 445 -8.79 11.25 -11.14
N GLY A 446 -7.64 11.96 -11.16
CA GLY A 446 -7.59 13.40 -11.17
C GLY A 446 -8.32 13.99 -12.38
N TRP A 447 -8.09 13.44 -13.58
CA TRP A 447 -8.81 13.84 -14.78
C TRP A 447 -10.31 13.53 -14.69
N ASN A 448 -10.69 12.35 -14.25
CA ASN A 448 -12.08 11.93 -14.16
C ASN A 448 -12.86 12.72 -13.09
N LEU A 449 -12.23 13.10 -11.99
CA LEU A 449 -12.80 14.03 -11.02
C LEU A 449 -13.04 15.41 -11.65
N TRP A 450 -12.04 15.94 -12.38
CA TRP A 450 -12.19 17.17 -13.14
C TRP A 450 -13.34 17.09 -14.12
N ALA A 451 -13.44 16.00 -14.89
CA ALA A 451 -14.49 15.77 -15.87
C ALA A 451 -15.87 15.67 -15.20
N ALA A 452 -15.98 14.93 -14.08
CA ALA A 452 -17.22 14.77 -13.33
C ALA A 452 -17.72 16.11 -12.75
N ILE A 453 -16.84 16.90 -12.15
CA ILE A 453 -17.16 18.24 -11.60
C ILE A 453 -17.59 19.21 -12.71
N ASN A 454 -17.03 19.07 -13.90
CA ASN A 454 -17.34 19.91 -15.07
C ASN A 454 -18.44 19.32 -15.97
N HIS A 455 -19.10 18.24 -15.57
CA HIS A 455 -20.12 17.53 -16.35
C HIS A 455 -19.62 17.10 -17.74
N ARG A 456 -18.39 16.61 -17.80
CA ARG A 456 -17.76 16.07 -19.01
C ARG A 456 -17.73 14.54 -18.96
N PRO A 457 -17.64 13.87 -20.12
CA PRO A 457 -17.47 12.41 -20.18
C PRO A 457 -16.20 11.97 -19.44
N LEU A 458 -16.30 10.87 -18.70
CA LEU A 458 -15.17 10.25 -18.03
C LEU A 458 -14.38 9.37 -19.01
N LEU A 459 -13.10 9.22 -18.74
CA LEU A 459 -12.21 8.39 -19.53
C LEU A 459 -12.04 7.00 -18.89
N PRO A 460 -12.15 5.92 -19.68
CA PRO A 460 -11.84 4.59 -19.19
C PRO A 460 -10.34 4.44 -18.95
N PHE A 461 -9.99 3.94 -17.77
CA PHE A 461 -8.59 3.65 -17.42
C PHE A 461 -8.08 2.44 -18.21
N ARG A 462 -6.87 2.57 -18.73
CA ARG A 462 -6.14 1.50 -19.41
C ARG A 462 -4.74 1.42 -18.82
N PHE A 463 -4.46 0.33 -18.12
CA PHE A 463 -3.13 0.11 -17.56
C PHE A 463 -2.10 -0.15 -18.64
N GLN A 464 -1.00 0.58 -18.60
CA GLN A 464 0.18 0.35 -19.43
C GLN A 464 1.27 -0.28 -18.56
N ASN A 465 1.54 -1.55 -18.78
CA ASN A 465 2.68 -2.19 -18.13
C ASN A 465 3.97 -1.63 -18.75
N LEU A 466 4.81 -0.98 -17.93
CA LEU A 466 6.09 -0.41 -18.34
C LEU A 466 7.27 -1.36 -18.11
N GLY A 467 6.99 -2.54 -17.59
CA GLY A 467 7.98 -3.50 -17.17
C GLY A 467 8.10 -3.56 -15.64
N GLU A 468 9.02 -4.36 -15.17
CA GLU A 468 9.20 -4.65 -13.77
C GLU A 468 10.66 -4.44 -13.35
N MET A 469 10.84 -3.92 -12.13
CA MET A 469 12.15 -3.59 -11.57
C MET A 469 12.24 -4.12 -10.15
N MET A 470 13.42 -4.59 -9.76
CA MET A 470 13.73 -4.97 -8.37
C MET A 470 15.13 -4.51 -7.98
N THR A 471 15.31 -4.15 -6.71
CA THR A 471 16.64 -3.94 -6.14
C THR A 471 17.22 -5.29 -5.69
N LEU A 472 18.50 -5.45 -5.87
CA LEU A 472 19.22 -6.65 -5.43
C LEU A 472 20.37 -6.30 -4.49
N GLY A 473 20.24 -5.19 -3.77
CA GLY A 473 21.22 -4.63 -2.87
C GLY A 473 21.91 -3.40 -3.45
N ARG A 474 23.02 -3.01 -2.83
CA ARG A 474 23.74 -1.80 -3.19
C ARG A 474 24.38 -1.93 -4.57
N ASN A 475 24.13 -0.97 -5.44
CA ASN A 475 24.63 -0.97 -6.81
C ASN A 475 24.20 -2.17 -7.68
N ASP A 476 23.14 -2.88 -7.30
CA ASP A 476 22.66 -4.04 -8.04
C ASP A 476 21.12 -4.01 -8.15
N ALA A 477 20.63 -4.28 -9.34
CA ALA A 477 19.19 -4.33 -9.64
C ALA A 477 18.94 -5.17 -10.89
N ALA A 478 17.68 -5.59 -11.08
CA ALA A 478 17.22 -6.20 -12.32
C ALA A 478 16.01 -5.41 -12.85
N ILE A 479 16.02 -5.10 -14.14
CA ILE A 479 14.95 -4.39 -14.85
C ILE A 479 14.61 -5.14 -16.13
N SER A 480 13.35 -5.53 -16.27
CA SER A 480 12.81 -6.06 -17.52
C SER A 480 11.76 -5.08 -18.07
N PRO A 481 12.11 -4.23 -19.05
CA PRO A 481 11.17 -3.31 -19.67
C PRO A 481 10.19 -4.09 -20.56
N SER A 482 8.90 -3.72 -20.52
CA SER A 482 7.85 -4.45 -21.26
C SER A 482 7.85 -4.21 -22.78
N PHE A 483 8.55 -3.17 -23.23
CA PHE A 483 8.58 -2.77 -24.66
C PHE A 483 9.72 -3.44 -25.45
N VAL A 484 10.58 -4.24 -24.77
CA VAL A 484 11.65 -5.02 -25.42
C VAL A 484 11.64 -6.42 -24.83
N ASP A 485 11.11 -7.36 -25.58
CA ASP A 485 11.03 -8.75 -25.14
C ASP A 485 12.43 -9.36 -24.93
N GLY A 486 12.58 -10.07 -23.82
CA GLY A 486 13.82 -10.77 -23.47
C GLY A 486 14.96 -9.87 -22.99
N LEU A 487 14.80 -8.55 -22.95
CA LEU A 487 15.82 -7.67 -22.39
C LEU A 487 15.71 -7.63 -20.86
N THR A 488 16.83 -7.88 -20.20
CA THR A 488 16.98 -7.59 -18.75
C THR A 488 18.25 -6.80 -18.54
N LEU A 489 18.15 -5.66 -17.87
CA LEU A 489 19.29 -4.86 -17.42
C LEU A 489 19.63 -5.29 -15.99
N GLU A 490 20.84 -5.80 -15.79
CA GLU A 490 21.32 -6.30 -14.50
C GLU A 490 22.49 -5.46 -13.96
N GLY A 491 22.78 -5.65 -12.66
CA GLY A 491 23.94 -5.07 -12.00
C GLY A 491 23.91 -3.55 -11.92
N PRO A 492 25.09 -2.89 -11.98
CA PRO A 492 25.21 -1.43 -11.85
C PRO A 492 24.44 -0.64 -12.90
N VAL A 493 24.33 -1.16 -14.13
CA VAL A 493 23.56 -0.51 -15.21
C VAL A 493 22.06 -0.56 -14.90
N GLY A 494 21.57 -1.72 -14.45
CA GLY A 494 20.20 -1.86 -13.98
C GLY A 494 19.92 -0.94 -12.79
N HIS A 495 20.83 -0.88 -11.82
CA HIS A 495 20.71 -0.01 -10.65
C HIS A 495 20.62 1.48 -11.03
N ALA A 496 21.51 1.97 -11.88
CA ALA A 496 21.49 3.36 -12.33
C ALA A 496 20.19 3.71 -13.10
N ALA A 497 19.76 2.81 -14.00
CA ALA A 497 18.51 2.98 -14.73
C ALA A 497 17.28 2.99 -13.81
N ARG A 498 17.25 2.12 -12.78
CA ARG A 498 16.19 2.08 -11.76
C ARG A 498 16.16 3.38 -10.94
N LYS A 499 17.31 3.85 -10.45
CA LYS A 499 17.41 5.12 -9.71
C LYS A 499 16.89 6.30 -10.55
N LEU A 500 17.29 6.38 -11.81
CA LEU A 500 16.80 7.43 -12.71
C LEU A 500 15.29 7.34 -12.94
N ALA A 501 14.75 6.14 -13.16
CA ALA A 501 13.32 5.92 -13.31
C ALA A 501 12.54 6.36 -12.06
N TYR A 502 13.06 6.07 -10.86
CA TYR A 502 12.43 6.46 -9.61
C TYR A 502 12.58 7.95 -9.31
N LEU A 503 13.73 8.57 -9.61
CA LEU A 503 13.91 10.01 -9.47
C LEU A 503 12.82 10.80 -10.20
N ILE A 504 12.51 10.39 -11.45
CA ILE A 504 11.46 11.01 -12.26
C ILE A 504 10.07 10.79 -11.64
N ARG A 505 9.89 9.72 -10.88
CA ARG A 505 8.62 9.35 -10.25
C ARG A 505 8.44 9.90 -8.84
N LEU A 506 9.45 10.47 -8.22
CA LEU A 506 9.29 11.19 -6.94
C LEU A 506 8.28 12.33 -7.08
N PRO A 507 7.52 12.65 -6.01
CA PRO A 507 6.53 13.72 -6.06
C PRO A 507 7.23 15.10 -6.22
N THR A 508 6.57 16.02 -6.83
CA THR A 508 6.96 17.41 -7.10
C THR A 508 8.34 17.60 -7.79
N GLU A 509 8.44 18.62 -8.63
CA GLU A 509 9.70 18.95 -9.33
C GLU A 509 10.80 19.41 -8.38
N GLU A 510 10.42 20.19 -7.37
CA GLU A 510 11.35 20.68 -6.36
C GLU A 510 12.01 19.53 -5.59
N HIS A 511 11.21 18.54 -5.15
CA HIS A 511 11.74 17.37 -4.44
C HIS A 511 12.65 16.52 -5.34
N ARG A 512 12.26 16.29 -6.60
CA ARG A 512 13.10 15.59 -7.59
C ARG A 512 14.46 16.25 -7.77
N PHE A 513 14.47 17.58 -7.86
CA PHE A 513 15.72 18.34 -8.01
C PHE A 513 16.62 18.20 -6.78
N LYS A 514 16.06 18.35 -5.58
CA LYS A 514 16.81 18.21 -4.32
C LYS A 514 17.41 16.81 -4.19
N VAL A 515 16.62 15.76 -4.45
CA VAL A 515 17.09 14.37 -4.39
C VAL A 515 18.11 14.08 -5.48
N GLY A 516 17.88 14.53 -6.71
CA GLY A 516 18.84 14.38 -7.80
C GLY A 516 20.20 14.99 -7.49
N LEU A 517 20.22 16.19 -6.91
CA LEU A 517 21.45 16.85 -6.46
C LEU A 517 22.15 16.07 -5.34
N SER A 518 21.39 15.56 -4.36
CA SER A 518 21.91 14.73 -3.28
C SER A 518 22.56 13.45 -3.82
N TRP A 519 21.89 12.73 -4.71
CA TRP A 519 22.43 11.50 -5.29
C TRP A 519 23.67 11.75 -6.13
N PHE A 520 23.70 12.86 -6.87
CA PHE A 520 24.90 13.27 -7.62
C PHE A 520 26.08 13.56 -6.67
N ALA A 521 25.83 14.30 -5.60
CA ALA A 521 26.86 14.62 -4.60
C ALA A 521 27.40 13.33 -3.90
N LYS A 522 26.49 12.42 -3.48
CA LYS A 522 26.89 11.12 -2.91
C LYS A 522 27.74 10.31 -3.89
N SER A 523 27.34 10.21 -5.15
CA SER A 523 28.11 9.49 -6.18
C SER A 523 29.48 10.09 -6.44
N ALA A 524 29.61 11.43 -6.38
CA ALA A 524 30.89 12.12 -6.52
C ALA A 524 31.83 11.81 -5.33
N VAL A 525 31.31 11.83 -4.10
CA VAL A 525 32.07 11.49 -2.89
C VAL A 525 32.53 10.04 -2.92
N ASP A 526 31.65 9.09 -3.28
CA ASP A 526 32.00 7.68 -3.39
C ASP A 526 33.09 7.43 -4.45
N SER A 527 33.03 8.15 -5.57
CA SER A 527 34.03 8.08 -6.64
C SER A 527 35.40 8.58 -6.17
N VAL A 528 35.44 9.69 -5.41
CA VAL A 528 36.68 10.24 -4.83
C VAL A 528 37.25 9.28 -3.79
N ALA A 529 36.42 8.72 -2.92
CA ALA A 529 36.83 7.74 -1.91
C ALA A 529 37.43 6.46 -2.55
N LEU A 530 36.83 5.99 -3.64
CA LEU A 530 37.32 4.85 -4.41
C LEU A 530 38.71 5.15 -5.03
N LEU A 531 38.86 6.32 -5.65
CA LEU A 531 40.13 6.77 -6.21
C LEU A 531 41.23 6.87 -5.13
N GLN A 532 40.91 7.44 -3.97
CA GLN A 532 41.84 7.53 -2.84
C GLN A 532 42.27 6.14 -2.33
N SER A 533 41.30 5.22 -2.17
CA SER A 533 41.57 3.84 -1.72
C SER A 533 42.46 3.08 -2.72
N THR A 534 42.21 3.28 -4.02
CA THR A 534 43.00 2.67 -5.10
C THR A 534 44.41 3.23 -5.13
N LEU A 535 44.57 4.55 -5.01
CA LEU A 535 45.87 5.21 -4.93
C LEU A 535 46.68 4.73 -3.69
N THR A 536 46.01 4.60 -2.53
CA THR A 536 46.65 4.13 -1.31
C THR A 536 47.13 2.68 -1.48
N LYS A 537 46.33 1.79 -2.08
CA LYS A 537 46.72 0.42 -2.39
C LYS A 537 47.92 0.35 -3.36
N VAL A 538 47.88 1.16 -4.41
CA VAL A 538 49.01 1.22 -5.38
C VAL A 538 50.30 1.75 -4.72
N LEU A 539 50.19 2.75 -3.85
CA LEU A 539 51.33 3.34 -3.14
C LEU A 539 51.87 2.45 -2.00
N SER A 540 51.00 1.63 -1.38
CA SER A 540 51.36 0.71 -0.31
C SER A 540 51.94 -0.64 -0.82
N GLY A 541 51.88 -0.89 -2.14
CA GLY A 541 52.48 -2.10 -2.73
C GLY A 541 51.73 -3.39 -2.41
N THR A 542 50.48 -3.29 -1.97
CA THR A 542 49.61 -4.45 -1.67
C THR A 542 48.45 -4.55 -2.67
#